data_35774f6888999e4522630613047c4b08
#
_entry.id   35774f6888999e4522630613047c4b08
#
_cell.length_a   1.000
_cell.length_b   1.000
_cell.length_c   1.000
_cell.angle_alpha   90.00
_cell.angle_beta   90.00
_cell.angle_gamma   90.00
#
_symmetry.space_group_name_H-M   'P 1'
#
loop_
_entity.id
_entity.type
_entity.pdbx_description
1 polymer ?
#
loop_
_entity_poly.entity_id
_entity_poly.type
_entity_poly.pdbx_seq_one_letter_code
_entity_poly.pdbx_strand_id
1 'polypeptide(L)'
;MIVLLAGVLIGVPSTALADPLNVRVAADPPVVSTVLGGHFTVTTEVKNAGNAPTGEILAHLNVASIEGSVYVDPEDWSSDRSQQLSLKPGESRKLSWEIQAVNAGLFAAYVVVVPFGNTVNGNEDLTTSPLIRVDVTQRTTLTAGGALPVVLAVPLLIGLAAATVLVRVRRRRA
;
A
#
# COMPACT_ATOMS: atom_id res chain seq x y z
N MET A 1 72.26 37.21 7.32
CA MET A 1 71.05 37.33 6.49
C MET A 1 70.30 36.00 6.69
N ILE A 2 69.30 35.98 7.55
CA ILE A 2 68.50 34.79 7.88
C ILE A 2 67.19 34.90 7.14
N VAL A 3 66.96 33.96 6.21
CA VAL A 3 65.69 33.86 5.47
C VAL A 3 64.78 32.89 6.21
N LEU A 4 63.68 33.45 6.79
CA LEU A 4 62.61 32.66 7.43
C LEU A 4 61.66 32.20 6.30
N LEU A 5 61.62 30.87 6.05
CA LEU A 5 60.60 30.26 5.18
C LEU A 5 59.34 30.01 5.99
N ALA A 6 58.28 30.77 5.72
CA ALA A 6 56.95 30.56 6.29
C ALA A 6 56.23 29.48 5.46
N GLY A 7 56.07 28.29 6.04
CA GLY A 7 55.30 27.22 5.44
C GLY A 7 53.79 27.47 5.59
N VAL A 8 53.07 27.59 4.48
CA VAL A 8 51.63 27.66 4.42
C VAL A 8 51.07 26.24 4.47
N LEU A 9 50.43 25.85 5.59
CA LEU A 9 49.66 24.63 5.72
C LEU A 9 48.30 24.82 4.99
N ILE A 10 48.19 24.24 3.79
CA ILE A 10 46.90 24.14 3.09
C ILE A 10 46.14 23.00 3.73
N GLY A 11 45.16 23.34 4.59
CA GLY A 11 44.22 22.35 5.14
C GLY A 11 43.37 21.80 4.00
N VAL A 12 43.51 20.50 3.71
CA VAL A 12 42.64 19.77 2.79
C VAL A 12 41.28 19.62 3.49
N PRO A 13 40.16 20.09 2.89
CA PRO A 13 38.84 19.83 3.49
C PRO A 13 38.60 18.35 3.51
N SER A 14 38.47 17.76 4.70
CA SER A 14 37.93 16.40 4.87
C SER A 14 36.51 16.41 4.35
N THR A 15 36.26 15.72 3.24
CA THR A 15 34.89 15.35 2.86
C THR A 15 34.41 14.35 3.90
N ALA A 16 33.61 14.82 4.84
CA ALA A 16 32.87 13.91 5.74
C ALA A 16 31.96 13.05 4.85
N LEU A 17 32.29 11.77 4.75
CA LEU A 17 31.34 10.77 4.21
C LEU A 17 30.12 10.82 5.13
N ALA A 18 28.94 10.98 4.56
CA ALA A 18 27.70 10.88 5.32
C ALA A 18 27.64 9.50 5.96
N ASP A 19 27.37 9.46 7.27
CA ASP A 19 27.16 8.19 7.96
C ASP A 19 25.99 7.46 7.30
N PRO A 20 26.07 6.12 7.10
CA PRO A 20 25.00 5.34 6.52
C PRO A 20 23.73 5.47 7.36
N LEU A 21 22.56 5.47 6.70
CA LEU A 21 21.27 5.60 7.36
C LEU A 21 21.05 4.43 8.33
N ASN A 22 21.11 4.72 9.63
CA ASN A 22 20.88 3.71 10.68
C ASN A 22 19.45 3.84 11.23
N VAL A 23 18.49 3.34 10.47
CA VAL A 23 17.06 3.35 10.80
C VAL A 23 16.56 1.92 10.97
N ARG A 24 15.70 1.72 11.99
CA ARG A 24 14.95 0.47 12.17
C ARG A 24 13.48 0.73 11.89
N VAL A 25 12.83 -0.21 11.21
CA VAL A 25 11.42 -0.11 10.88
C VAL A 25 10.70 -1.35 11.42
N ALA A 26 9.68 -1.13 12.23
CA ALA A 26 8.75 -2.16 12.67
C ALA A 26 7.39 -1.93 12.00
N ALA A 27 6.59 -2.98 11.84
CA ALA A 27 5.26 -2.91 11.24
C ALA A 27 4.25 -3.75 12.04
N ASP A 28 3.02 -3.23 12.14
CA ASP A 28 1.91 -3.84 12.86
C ASP A 28 0.57 -3.53 12.16
N PRO A 29 -0.33 -4.52 12.05
CA PRO A 29 -0.20 -5.92 12.43
C PRO A 29 0.65 -6.73 11.44
N PRO A 30 1.25 -7.86 11.84
CA PRO A 30 2.03 -8.71 10.92
C PRO A 30 1.18 -9.47 9.90
N VAL A 31 -0.11 -9.64 10.19
CA VAL A 31 -1.07 -10.32 9.31
C VAL A 31 -2.38 -9.54 9.31
N VAL A 32 -2.93 -9.34 8.13
CA VAL A 32 -4.25 -8.76 7.89
C VAL A 32 -5.08 -9.75 7.09
N SER A 33 -6.33 -9.99 7.53
CA SER A 33 -7.33 -10.72 6.75
C SER A 33 -8.51 -9.80 6.48
N THR A 34 -8.87 -9.65 5.23
CA THR A 34 -9.95 -8.77 4.80
C THR A 34 -10.70 -9.34 3.59
N VAL A 35 -11.73 -8.64 3.12
CA VAL A 35 -12.48 -8.99 1.91
C VAL A 35 -12.19 -7.98 0.81
N LEU A 36 -12.41 -8.35 -0.43
CA LEU A 36 -12.30 -7.44 -1.58
C LEU A 36 -13.12 -6.16 -1.35
N GLY A 37 -12.50 -5.00 -1.53
CA GLY A 37 -13.07 -3.67 -1.22
C GLY A 37 -13.02 -3.29 0.27
N GLY A 38 -12.48 -4.16 1.14
CA GLY A 38 -12.29 -3.85 2.56
C GLY A 38 -11.18 -2.85 2.80
N HIS A 39 -11.33 -2.02 3.83
CA HIS A 39 -10.33 -1.07 4.29
C HIS A 39 -9.67 -1.58 5.55
N PHE A 40 -8.39 -1.32 5.68
CA PHE A 40 -7.61 -1.63 6.88
C PHE A 40 -6.46 -0.63 7.06
N THR A 41 -5.95 -0.56 8.27
CA THR A 41 -4.83 0.32 8.60
C THR A 41 -3.62 -0.50 9.02
N VAL A 42 -2.47 -0.11 8.50
CA VAL A 42 -1.16 -0.61 8.92
C VAL A 42 -0.42 0.52 9.61
N THR A 43 0.25 0.22 10.70
CA THR A 43 1.12 1.17 11.41
C THR A 43 2.57 0.73 11.25
N THR A 44 3.46 1.65 10.92
CA THR A 44 4.91 1.41 10.98
C THR A 44 5.54 2.35 12.00
N GLU A 45 6.50 1.84 12.75
CA GLU A 45 7.34 2.63 13.64
C GLU A 45 8.74 2.74 13.03
N VAL A 46 9.14 3.96 12.70
CA VAL A 46 10.47 4.28 12.18
C VAL A 46 11.30 4.86 13.31
N LYS A 47 12.43 4.22 13.64
CA LYS A 47 13.33 4.64 14.72
C LYS A 47 14.72 4.94 14.17
N ASN A 48 15.25 6.11 14.51
CA ASN A 48 16.66 6.41 14.31
C ASN A 48 17.48 5.68 15.37
N ALA A 49 18.22 4.64 14.97
CA ALA A 49 19.13 3.88 15.84
C ALA A 49 20.56 4.42 15.80
N GLY A 50 20.82 5.44 15.00
CA GLY A 50 22.11 6.11 14.87
C GLY A 50 22.35 7.20 15.91
N ASN A 51 23.57 7.75 15.91
CA ASN A 51 24.02 8.82 16.81
C ASN A 51 23.90 10.23 16.20
N ALA A 52 23.51 10.33 14.92
CA ALA A 52 23.29 11.57 14.19
C ALA A 52 21.82 11.68 13.74
N PRO A 53 21.29 12.88 13.47
CA PRO A 53 19.99 13.06 12.83
C PRO A 53 19.96 12.35 11.47
N THR A 54 18.79 11.82 11.08
CA THR A 54 18.65 11.13 9.78
C THR A 54 18.73 12.05 8.57
N GLY A 55 18.61 13.38 8.76
CA GLY A 55 18.21 14.26 7.66
C GLY A 55 16.76 13.98 7.25
N GLU A 56 16.38 14.46 6.08
CA GLU A 56 15.06 14.09 5.50
C GLU A 56 15.10 12.68 4.91
N ILE A 57 14.13 11.88 5.30
CA ILE A 57 13.93 10.52 4.79
C ILE A 57 12.50 10.37 4.27
N LEU A 58 12.33 9.50 3.29
CA LEU A 58 11.05 9.15 2.70
C LEU A 58 10.70 7.71 3.10
N ALA A 59 9.59 7.54 3.78
CA ALA A 59 8.95 6.24 3.98
C ALA A 59 7.93 6.02 2.88
N HIS A 60 8.03 4.88 2.18
CA HIS A 60 7.16 4.53 1.05
C HIS A 60 6.51 3.17 1.24
N LEU A 61 5.18 3.14 1.22
CA LEU A 61 4.39 1.90 1.30
C LEU A 61 4.40 1.19 -0.06
N ASN A 62 4.66 -0.10 -0.03
CA ASN A 62 4.59 -1.00 -1.18
C ASN A 62 3.63 -2.14 -0.90
N VAL A 63 2.95 -2.60 -1.95
CA VAL A 63 2.11 -3.81 -1.94
C VAL A 63 2.50 -4.67 -3.13
N ALA A 64 2.71 -5.96 -2.90
CA ALA A 64 3.08 -6.91 -3.93
C ALA A 64 2.26 -8.20 -3.83
N SER A 65 1.91 -8.80 -4.96
CA SER A 65 1.29 -10.13 -4.98
C SER A 65 2.33 -11.21 -4.66
N ILE A 66 2.02 -12.09 -3.71
CA ILE A 66 2.89 -13.22 -3.35
C ILE A 66 2.75 -14.33 -4.39
N GLU A 67 1.57 -14.51 -4.96
CA GLU A 67 1.28 -15.59 -5.91
C GLU A 67 1.72 -15.27 -7.34
N GLY A 68 2.16 -14.03 -7.61
CA GLY A 68 2.68 -13.59 -8.91
C GLY A 68 1.64 -13.56 -10.04
N SER A 69 0.38 -13.86 -9.76
CA SER A 69 -0.70 -13.96 -10.76
C SER A 69 -1.45 -12.65 -10.98
N VAL A 70 -1.27 -11.66 -10.09
CA VAL A 70 -1.99 -10.39 -10.11
C VAL A 70 -0.99 -9.25 -10.14
N TYR A 71 -1.13 -8.37 -11.12
CA TYR A 71 -0.43 -7.09 -11.11
C TYR A 71 -1.02 -6.20 -10.01
N VAL A 72 -0.16 -5.62 -9.21
CA VAL A 72 -0.54 -4.71 -8.13
C VAL A 72 -0.04 -3.32 -8.47
N ASP A 73 -0.95 -2.37 -8.60
CA ASP A 73 -0.61 -0.95 -8.60
C ASP A 73 -0.79 -0.42 -7.16
N PRO A 74 0.28 -0.03 -6.47
CA PRO A 74 0.15 0.48 -5.09
C PRO A 74 -0.73 1.73 -4.98
N GLU A 75 -0.91 2.50 -6.07
CA GLU A 75 -1.78 3.68 -6.11
C GLU A 75 -3.24 3.35 -5.93
N ASP A 76 -3.66 2.20 -6.43
CA ASP A 76 -5.02 1.71 -6.26
C ASP A 76 -5.31 1.26 -4.82
N TRP A 77 -4.26 0.84 -4.08
CA TRP A 77 -4.39 0.31 -2.73
C TRP A 77 -4.34 1.38 -1.65
N SER A 78 -3.58 2.46 -1.86
CA SER A 78 -3.44 3.55 -0.89
C SER A 78 -3.19 4.88 -1.59
N SER A 79 -3.95 5.89 -1.21
CA SER A 79 -3.78 7.27 -1.70
C SER A 79 -2.58 7.99 -1.04
N ASP A 80 -2.21 7.60 0.17
CA ASP A 80 -1.09 8.18 0.93
C ASP A 80 0.04 7.15 1.07
N ARG A 81 0.83 7.00 0.01
CA ARG A 81 1.90 5.99 -0.07
C ARG A 81 3.24 6.49 0.40
N SER A 82 3.42 7.79 0.57
CA SER A 82 4.72 8.38 0.84
C SER A 82 4.63 9.42 1.94
N GLN A 83 5.43 9.25 2.99
CA GLN A 83 5.49 10.17 4.11
C GLN A 83 6.93 10.59 4.34
N GLN A 84 7.16 11.91 4.38
CA GLN A 84 8.47 12.49 4.69
C GLN A 84 8.61 12.73 6.19
N LEU A 85 9.79 12.46 6.72
CA LEU A 85 10.10 12.68 8.12
C LEU A 85 11.59 12.92 8.31
N SER A 86 11.95 13.52 9.46
CA SER A 86 13.32 13.56 9.95
C SER A 86 13.31 13.18 11.42
N LEU A 87 14.33 12.47 11.88
CA LEU A 87 14.41 11.91 13.22
C LEU A 87 15.74 12.33 13.88
N LYS A 88 15.66 12.80 15.12
CA LYS A 88 16.82 12.99 15.98
C LYS A 88 17.39 11.65 16.41
N PRO A 89 18.65 11.59 16.90
CA PRO A 89 19.19 10.35 17.46
C PRO A 89 18.28 9.75 18.53
N GLY A 90 17.95 8.44 18.36
CA GLY A 90 17.08 7.69 19.26
C GLY A 90 15.58 7.98 19.12
N GLU A 91 15.17 8.96 18.30
CA GLU A 91 13.77 9.31 18.08
C GLU A 91 13.04 8.22 17.28
N SER A 92 11.78 7.96 17.67
CA SER A 92 10.85 7.09 16.94
C SER A 92 9.64 7.89 16.48
N ARG A 93 9.11 7.55 15.31
CA ARG A 93 7.84 8.08 14.79
C ARG A 93 6.96 6.97 14.25
N LYS A 94 5.69 7.01 14.63
CA LYS A 94 4.66 6.11 14.08
C LYS A 94 4.03 6.76 12.86
N LEU A 95 3.95 5.97 11.78
CA LEU A 95 3.29 6.33 10.52
C LEU A 95 2.08 5.39 10.36
N SER A 96 0.98 5.94 9.90
CA SER A 96 -0.27 5.19 9.67
C SER A 96 -0.55 5.17 8.18
N TRP A 97 -0.93 4.01 7.66
CA TRP A 97 -1.21 3.75 6.25
C TRP A 97 -2.61 3.20 6.11
N GLU A 98 -3.49 3.94 5.44
CA GLU A 98 -4.82 3.45 5.09
C GLU A 98 -4.75 2.73 3.75
N ILE A 99 -5.24 1.49 3.74
CA ILE A 99 -5.12 0.59 2.60
C ILE A 99 -6.50 0.03 2.28
N GLN A 100 -6.84 0.00 0.99
CA GLN A 100 -8.03 -0.65 0.46
C GLN A 100 -7.64 -1.89 -0.34
N ALA A 101 -8.24 -3.03 -0.06
CA ALA A 101 -8.00 -4.26 -0.80
C ALA A 101 -8.72 -4.22 -2.16
N VAL A 102 -8.01 -4.01 -3.25
CA VAL A 102 -8.60 -3.90 -4.60
C VAL A 102 -8.53 -5.17 -5.43
N ASN A 103 -7.78 -6.17 -4.98
CA ASN A 103 -7.68 -7.48 -5.60
C ASN A 103 -7.81 -8.58 -4.55
N ALA A 104 -8.45 -9.72 -4.90
CA ALA A 104 -8.47 -10.91 -4.06
C ALA A 104 -7.20 -11.73 -4.27
N GLY A 105 -6.71 -12.41 -3.22
CA GLY A 105 -5.50 -13.22 -3.23
C GLY A 105 -4.60 -12.96 -2.02
N LEU A 106 -3.36 -13.37 -2.15
CA LEU A 106 -2.36 -13.25 -1.10
C LEU A 106 -1.32 -12.18 -1.47
N PHE A 107 -1.16 -11.19 -0.61
CA PHE A 107 -0.29 -10.05 -0.82
C PHE A 107 0.68 -9.84 0.35
N ALA A 108 1.77 -9.14 0.08
CA ALA A 108 2.70 -8.62 1.05
C ALA A 108 2.66 -7.09 1.00
N ALA A 109 2.41 -6.44 2.13
CA ALA A 109 2.63 -5.00 2.28
C ALA A 109 3.91 -4.78 3.08
N TYR A 110 4.68 -3.76 2.74
CA TYR A 110 5.91 -3.37 3.44
C TYR A 110 6.24 -1.91 3.18
N VAL A 111 7.00 -1.31 4.08
CA VAL A 111 7.46 0.08 3.96
C VAL A 111 8.96 0.10 3.71
N VAL A 112 9.37 0.86 2.71
CA VAL A 112 10.77 1.15 2.39
C VAL A 112 11.09 2.54 2.88
N VAL A 113 12.21 2.71 3.59
CA VAL A 113 12.71 4.00 4.05
C VAL A 113 14.02 4.29 3.33
N VAL A 114 14.09 5.45 2.69
CA VAL A 114 15.27 5.93 1.93
C VAL A 114 15.58 7.37 2.29
N PRO A 115 16.83 7.85 2.16
CA PRO A 115 17.16 9.27 2.21
C PRO A 115 16.39 10.05 1.15
N PHE A 116 15.85 11.23 1.51
CA PHE A 116 15.14 12.10 0.58
C PHE A 116 16.08 13.15 0.00
N GLY A 117 16.09 13.31 -1.32
CA GLY A 117 16.84 14.37 -2.02
C GLY A 117 18.32 14.10 -2.22
N ASN A 118 18.90 13.05 -1.68
CA ASN A 118 20.27 12.63 -1.95
C ASN A 118 20.31 11.51 -2.99
N THR A 119 21.35 11.49 -3.81
CA THR A 119 21.64 10.35 -4.66
C THR A 119 21.90 9.15 -3.76
N VAL A 120 21.00 8.16 -3.82
CA VAL A 120 21.17 6.89 -3.12
C VAL A 120 22.47 6.25 -3.62
N ASN A 121 23.48 6.18 -2.76
CA ASN A 121 24.78 5.63 -3.08
C ASN A 121 24.77 4.08 -2.99
N GLY A 122 23.77 3.44 -3.59
CA GLY A 122 23.61 1.98 -3.58
C GLY A 122 22.58 1.49 -2.55
N ASN A 123 22.49 0.16 -2.39
CA ASN A 123 21.53 -0.52 -1.49
C ASN A 123 21.78 -0.29 0.00
N GLU A 124 22.89 0.34 0.38
CA GLU A 124 23.29 0.52 1.78
C GLU A 124 22.41 1.56 2.53
N ASP A 125 21.77 2.44 1.79
CA ASP A 125 20.92 3.50 2.36
C ASP A 125 19.42 3.15 2.36
N LEU A 126 19.07 1.89 2.11
CA LEU A 126 17.70 1.41 2.04
C LEU A 126 17.39 0.52 3.24
N THR A 127 16.31 0.85 3.97
CA THR A 127 15.80 0.02 5.07
C THR A 127 14.35 -0.36 4.79
N THR A 128 14.02 -1.64 5.01
CA THR A 128 12.65 -2.14 4.83
C THR A 128 12.03 -2.58 6.15
N SER A 129 10.71 -2.43 6.28
CA SER A 129 9.97 -3.08 7.36
C SER A 129 9.92 -4.60 7.16
N PRO A 130 9.58 -5.37 8.20
CA PRO A 130 9.06 -6.72 8.03
C PRO A 130 7.86 -6.73 7.08
N LEU A 131 7.69 -7.84 6.37
CA LEU A 131 6.53 -8.04 5.49
C LEU A 131 5.26 -8.23 6.33
N ILE A 132 4.18 -7.57 5.93
CA ILE A 132 2.85 -7.75 6.46
C ILE A 132 2.10 -8.62 5.47
N ARG A 133 1.68 -9.79 5.90
CA ARG A 133 0.86 -10.68 5.08
C ARG A 133 -0.57 -10.14 5.02
N VAL A 134 -1.09 -9.95 3.80
CA VAL A 134 -2.46 -9.50 3.56
C VAL A 134 -3.20 -10.59 2.80
N ASP A 135 -4.21 -11.18 3.43
CA ASP A 135 -5.08 -12.22 2.87
C ASP A 135 -6.42 -11.60 2.51
N VAL A 136 -6.70 -11.50 1.21
CA VAL A 136 -7.92 -10.86 0.69
C VAL A 136 -8.83 -11.91 0.09
N THR A 137 -9.94 -12.19 0.76
CA THR A 137 -10.95 -13.12 0.26
C THR A 137 -11.92 -12.44 -0.70
N GLN A 138 -12.38 -13.19 -1.69
CA GLN A 138 -13.36 -12.68 -2.63
C GLN A 138 -14.71 -12.43 -1.92
N ARG A 139 -15.30 -11.25 -2.15
CA ARG A 139 -16.62 -10.94 -1.61
C ARG A 139 -17.67 -11.72 -2.41
N THR A 140 -18.14 -12.84 -1.87
CA THR A 140 -19.23 -13.59 -2.47
C THR A 140 -20.56 -12.90 -2.12
N THR A 141 -21.00 -11.96 -2.95
CA THR A 141 -22.30 -11.26 -2.74
C THR A 141 -23.46 -11.92 -3.49
N LEU A 142 -23.26 -13.11 -4.05
CA LEU A 142 -24.34 -13.87 -4.62
C LEU A 142 -25.10 -14.61 -3.51
N THR A 143 -25.98 -13.87 -2.82
CA THR A 143 -27.12 -14.53 -2.17
C THR A 143 -27.97 -15.13 -3.30
N ALA A 144 -27.80 -16.43 -3.53
CA ALA A 144 -28.50 -17.18 -4.58
C ALA A 144 -30.05 -17.17 -4.45
N GLY A 145 -30.63 -16.35 -3.56
CA GLY A 145 -32.05 -16.25 -3.28
C GLY A 145 -32.77 -15.02 -3.83
N GLY A 146 -32.06 -13.96 -4.25
CA GLY A 146 -32.72 -12.69 -4.55
C GLY A 146 -33.17 -12.48 -6.00
N ALA A 147 -32.41 -12.96 -6.98
CA ALA A 147 -32.71 -12.68 -8.40
C ALA A 147 -33.55 -13.75 -9.11
N LEU A 148 -33.46 -15.03 -8.68
CA LEU A 148 -34.21 -16.11 -9.29
C LEU A 148 -35.74 -15.92 -9.27
N PRO A 149 -36.38 -15.45 -8.20
CA PRO A 149 -37.82 -15.19 -8.22
C PRO A 149 -38.22 -14.11 -9.22
N VAL A 150 -37.41 -13.08 -9.40
CA VAL A 150 -37.69 -11.96 -10.32
C VAL A 150 -37.48 -12.37 -11.77
N VAL A 151 -36.42 -13.13 -12.05
CA VAL A 151 -36.10 -13.62 -13.42
C VAL A 151 -37.19 -14.59 -13.91
N LEU A 152 -37.79 -15.37 -13.04
CA LEU A 152 -38.89 -16.29 -13.40
C LEU A 152 -40.27 -15.62 -13.34
N ALA A 153 -40.52 -14.73 -12.40
CA ALA A 153 -41.82 -14.09 -12.19
C ALA A 153 -42.20 -13.15 -13.34
N VAL A 154 -41.25 -12.40 -13.89
CA VAL A 154 -41.54 -11.43 -14.96
C VAL A 154 -41.96 -12.11 -16.26
N PRO A 155 -41.25 -13.14 -16.81
CA PRO A 155 -41.74 -13.86 -17.99
C PRO A 155 -43.05 -14.57 -17.79
N LEU A 156 -43.31 -15.15 -16.61
CA LEU A 156 -44.57 -15.80 -16.27
C LEU A 156 -45.75 -14.83 -16.28
N LEU A 157 -45.60 -13.64 -15.71
CA LEU A 157 -46.63 -12.61 -15.69
C LEU A 157 -46.93 -12.10 -17.11
N ILE A 158 -45.90 -11.91 -17.95
CA ILE A 158 -46.07 -11.50 -19.34
C ILE A 158 -46.77 -12.59 -20.13
N GLY A 159 -46.41 -13.85 -19.96
CA GLY A 159 -47.04 -15.01 -20.58
C GLY A 159 -48.53 -15.15 -20.21
N LEU A 160 -48.87 -14.97 -18.93
CA LEU A 160 -50.25 -14.99 -18.45
C LEU A 160 -51.09 -13.84 -19.02
N ALA A 161 -50.52 -12.62 -19.07
CA ALA A 161 -51.19 -11.46 -19.66
C ALA A 161 -51.44 -11.70 -21.15
N ALA A 162 -50.51 -12.21 -21.92
CA ALA A 162 -50.65 -12.52 -23.32
C ALA A 162 -51.74 -13.60 -23.58
N ALA A 163 -51.75 -14.66 -22.73
CA ALA A 163 -52.74 -15.73 -22.82
C ALA A 163 -54.15 -15.22 -22.55
N THR A 164 -54.36 -14.35 -21.58
CA THR A 164 -55.64 -13.76 -21.23
C THR A 164 -56.18 -12.86 -22.35
N VAL A 165 -55.30 -12.08 -23.01
CA VAL A 165 -55.68 -11.26 -24.19
C VAL A 165 -56.09 -12.15 -25.35
N LEU A 166 -55.35 -13.23 -25.64
CA LEU A 166 -55.64 -14.15 -26.72
C LEU A 166 -57.03 -14.85 -26.54
N VAL A 167 -57.33 -15.31 -25.33
CA VAL A 167 -58.61 -15.90 -25.01
C VAL A 167 -59.75 -14.91 -25.17
N ARG A 168 -59.55 -13.64 -24.77
CA ARG A 168 -60.56 -12.61 -24.89
C ARG A 168 -60.84 -12.23 -26.35
N VAL A 169 -59.81 -12.18 -27.17
CA VAL A 169 -59.95 -11.90 -28.62
C VAL A 169 -60.68 -13.03 -29.34
N ARG A 170 -60.37 -14.30 -29.00
CA ARG A 170 -61.06 -15.48 -29.58
C ARG A 170 -62.52 -15.54 -29.21
N ARG A 171 -62.90 -15.22 -27.96
CA ARG A 171 -64.29 -15.18 -27.50
C ARG A 171 -65.12 -14.05 -28.14
N ARG A 172 -64.53 -13.02 -28.66
CA ARG A 172 -65.22 -11.93 -29.35
C ARG A 172 -65.44 -12.17 -30.86
N ARG A 173 -64.78 -13.20 -31.42
CA ARG A 173 -64.86 -13.59 -32.82
C ARG A 173 -65.76 -14.83 -33.06
N ALA A 174 -66.21 -15.46 -31.99
CA ALA A 174 -67.20 -16.52 -32.01
C ALA A 174 -68.58 -15.95 -31.61
#